data_18c147bb6ed9663e151e10e58d7e16b4
#
_entry.id   18c147bb6ed9663e151e10e58d7e16b4
#
_cell.length_a   1.000
_cell.length_b   1.000
_cell.length_c   1.000
_cell.angle_alpha   90.00
_cell.angle_beta   90.00
_cell.angle_gamma   90.00
#
_symmetry.space_group_name_H-M   'P 1'
#
loop_
_entity.id
_entity.type
_entity.pdbx_description
1 polymer ?
#
loop_
_entity_poly.entity_id
_entity_poly.type
_entity_poly.pdbx_seq_one_letter_code
_entity_poly.pdbx_strand_id
1 'polypeptide(L)'
;MGMKNDVSFLLASDLNMYEQQSTWNPNMPLRCLLYATHALEKYLHDTRNSSRLLTSTLVKVPTPRLVVLYNGIQENDDTVLSLSDCFENPGGDIDVIVHVYNINPGHRLPDCCRPLEDYSQFVSAYRDRITSVGAEQAANEALDSLPDGEVKDYILSQKSEVIDMLLTEYDEEETLKVVAEDAEARGKAIGMAKGEAIGVAKGEDRLASLVSAMVQSGADQEAILKASTDPAYRKEMYTEYHIE
;
A
#
# COMPACT_ATOMS: atom_id res chain seq x y z
N MET A 1 19.20 3.63 8.10
CA MET A 1 18.77 2.40 7.44
C MET A 1 19.05 2.57 5.95
N GLY A 2 20.02 1.84 5.37
CA GLY A 2 20.34 1.99 3.94
C GLY A 2 19.36 1.13 3.15
N MET A 3 18.38 1.75 2.48
CA MET A 3 17.52 1.06 1.53
C MET A 3 18.37 0.64 0.31
N LYS A 4 18.22 -0.61 -0.13
CA LYS A 4 18.84 -1.16 -1.33
C LYS A 4 17.76 -1.78 -2.19
N ASN A 5 17.93 -1.72 -3.52
CA ASN A 5 17.05 -2.48 -4.40
C ASN A 5 17.51 -3.94 -4.51
N ASP A 6 16.60 -4.83 -4.90
CA ASP A 6 16.87 -6.27 -4.95
C ASP A 6 17.89 -6.61 -6.03
N VAL A 7 17.69 -6.13 -7.26
CA VAL A 7 18.58 -6.40 -8.38
C VAL A 7 18.80 -5.16 -9.22
N SER A 8 20.07 -4.83 -9.46
CA SER A 8 20.46 -3.79 -10.44
C SER A 8 21.65 -4.22 -11.28
N PHE A 9 21.59 -3.95 -12.58
CA PHE A 9 22.67 -4.25 -13.50
C PHE A 9 22.69 -3.30 -14.70
N LEU A 10 23.87 -3.17 -15.29
CA LEU A 10 24.06 -2.40 -16.52
C LEU A 10 23.93 -3.34 -17.73
N LEU A 11 23.04 -2.98 -18.65
CA LEU A 11 22.94 -3.65 -19.95
C LEU A 11 22.98 -2.58 -21.05
N ALA A 12 24.02 -2.62 -21.86
CA ALA A 12 24.33 -1.58 -22.83
C ALA A 12 24.42 -0.18 -22.16
N SER A 13 23.48 0.71 -22.42
CA SER A 13 23.43 2.06 -21.84
C SER A 13 22.31 2.23 -20.82
N ASP A 14 21.66 1.15 -20.42
CA ASP A 14 20.56 1.16 -19.46
C ASP A 14 21.03 0.64 -18.09
N LEU A 15 20.63 1.33 -17.03
CA LEU A 15 20.71 0.87 -15.66
C LEU A 15 19.37 0.24 -15.30
N ASN A 16 19.30 -1.08 -15.39
CA ASN A 16 18.09 -1.81 -15.10
C ASN A 16 18.00 -2.06 -13.59
N MET A 17 16.87 -1.72 -13.00
CA MET A 17 16.58 -1.87 -11.58
C MET A 17 15.26 -2.61 -11.42
N TYR A 18 15.34 -3.79 -10.82
CA TYR A 18 14.19 -4.65 -10.54
C TYR A 18 13.98 -4.73 -9.04
N GLU A 19 12.75 -4.68 -8.64
CA GLU A 19 12.32 -4.82 -7.25
C GLU A 19 11.17 -5.81 -7.21
N GLN A 20 11.20 -6.77 -6.31
CA GLN A 20 10.06 -7.67 -6.05
C GLN A 20 9.25 -7.11 -4.89
N GLN A 21 7.93 -7.22 -4.97
CA GLN A 21 7.01 -6.76 -3.92
C GLN A 21 5.86 -7.77 -3.73
N SER A 22 5.76 -8.34 -2.54
CA SER A 22 4.60 -9.13 -2.11
C SER A 22 3.46 -8.25 -1.60
N THR A 23 3.76 -7.03 -1.20
CA THR A 23 2.78 -6.05 -0.72
C THR A 23 2.69 -4.86 -1.66
N TRP A 24 1.48 -4.41 -1.97
CA TRP A 24 1.26 -3.22 -2.79
C TRP A 24 1.83 -1.96 -2.12
N ASN A 25 2.74 -1.29 -2.80
CA ASN A 25 3.40 -0.11 -2.26
C ASN A 25 3.36 1.08 -3.23
N PRO A 26 2.47 2.07 -3.01
CA PRO A 26 2.37 3.24 -3.87
C PRO A 26 3.59 4.17 -3.79
N ASN A 27 4.47 4.00 -2.79
CA ASN A 27 5.68 4.82 -2.63
C ASN A 27 6.88 4.30 -3.44
N MET A 28 6.68 3.33 -4.31
CA MET A 28 7.77 2.79 -5.15
C MET A 28 8.48 3.85 -5.99
N PRO A 29 7.83 4.87 -6.59
CA PRO A 29 8.55 5.92 -7.30
C PRO A 29 9.55 6.67 -6.43
N LEU A 30 9.20 6.99 -5.19
CA LEU A 30 10.12 7.64 -4.24
C LEU A 30 11.28 6.72 -3.83
N ARG A 31 10.99 5.44 -3.56
CA ARG A 31 12.03 4.44 -3.26
C ARG A 31 12.97 4.27 -4.45
N CYS A 32 12.45 4.11 -5.66
CA CYS A 32 13.23 3.97 -6.88
C CYS A 32 14.10 5.20 -7.19
N LEU A 33 13.62 6.43 -6.91
CA LEU A 33 14.43 7.63 -7.00
C LEU A 33 15.69 7.53 -6.11
N LEU A 34 15.50 7.13 -4.85
CA LEU A 34 16.62 6.99 -3.90
C LEU A 34 17.61 5.90 -4.35
N TYR A 35 17.12 4.77 -4.85
CA TYR A 35 17.96 3.70 -5.39
C TYR A 35 18.74 4.15 -6.63
N ALA A 36 18.06 4.79 -7.58
CA ALA A 36 18.66 5.28 -8.81
C ALA A 36 19.75 6.33 -8.51
N THR A 37 19.48 7.26 -7.59
CA THR A 37 20.45 8.26 -7.15
C THR A 37 21.71 7.59 -6.61
N HIS A 38 21.57 6.63 -5.70
CA HIS A 38 22.70 5.91 -5.13
C HIS A 38 23.49 5.11 -6.19
N ALA A 39 22.79 4.44 -7.10
CA ALA A 39 23.43 3.69 -8.19
C ALA A 39 24.19 4.61 -9.16
N LEU A 40 23.64 5.78 -9.48
CA LEU A 40 24.29 6.77 -10.33
C LEU A 40 25.49 7.42 -9.63
N GLU A 41 25.42 7.70 -8.33
CA GLU A 41 26.58 8.18 -7.55
C GLU A 41 27.73 7.17 -7.60
N LYS A 42 27.41 5.89 -7.36
CA LYS A 42 28.38 4.80 -7.46
C LYS A 42 28.97 4.71 -8.86
N TYR A 43 28.15 4.74 -9.91
CA TYR A 43 28.59 4.72 -11.30
C TYR A 43 29.57 5.87 -11.62
N LEU A 44 29.24 7.10 -11.20
CA LEU A 44 30.10 8.27 -11.39
C LEU A 44 31.42 8.14 -10.67
N HIS A 45 31.42 7.59 -9.46
CA HIS A 45 32.64 7.32 -8.69
C HIS A 45 33.52 6.27 -9.39
N ASP A 46 32.94 5.12 -9.76
CA ASP A 46 33.67 3.99 -10.35
C ASP A 46 34.23 4.34 -11.74
N THR A 47 33.55 5.19 -12.49
CA THR A 47 34.01 5.71 -13.80
C THR A 47 34.86 6.95 -13.70
N ARG A 48 35.17 7.42 -12.48
CA ARG A 48 35.97 8.64 -12.21
C ARG A 48 35.40 9.91 -12.86
N ASN A 49 34.09 9.98 -13.01
CA ASN A 49 33.39 11.12 -13.60
C ASN A 49 32.85 12.12 -12.56
N SER A 50 32.95 11.85 -11.26
CA SER A 50 32.39 12.70 -10.20
C SER A 50 32.91 14.14 -10.25
N SER A 51 34.23 14.34 -10.47
CA SER A 51 34.83 15.68 -10.58
C SER A 51 34.40 16.42 -11.85
N ARG A 52 34.01 15.70 -12.91
CA ARG A 52 33.56 16.31 -14.16
C ARG A 52 32.20 17.01 -14.03
N LEU A 53 31.40 16.68 -13.02
CA LEU A 53 30.14 17.38 -12.72
C LEU A 53 30.35 18.86 -12.40
N LEU A 54 31.55 19.24 -11.99
CA LEU A 54 31.94 20.63 -11.68
C LEU A 54 32.49 21.38 -12.89
N THR A 55 32.50 20.75 -14.07
CA THR A 55 33.03 21.33 -15.30
C THR A 55 31.91 21.71 -16.27
N SER A 56 32.26 22.39 -17.38
CA SER A 56 31.30 22.71 -18.45
C SER A 56 31.01 21.53 -19.40
N THR A 57 31.64 20.37 -19.19
CA THR A 57 31.44 19.19 -20.03
C THR A 57 30.25 18.35 -19.55
N LEU A 58 29.30 18.07 -20.44
CA LEU A 58 28.18 17.22 -20.14
C LEU A 58 28.64 15.78 -19.82
N VAL A 59 28.31 15.30 -18.64
CA VAL A 59 28.54 13.92 -18.24
C VAL A 59 27.29 13.09 -18.59
N LYS A 60 27.48 12.04 -19.41
CA LYS A 60 26.43 11.07 -19.72
C LYS A 60 26.45 9.93 -18.70
N VAL A 61 25.29 9.53 -18.27
CA VAL A 61 25.05 8.41 -17.34
C VAL A 61 24.11 7.39 -17.97
N PRO A 62 24.10 6.14 -17.49
CA PRO A 62 23.14 5.14 -17.95
C PRO A 62 21.71 5.59 -17.70
N THR A 63 20.78 5.20 -18.59
CA THR A 63 19.37 5.49 -18.43
C THR A 63 18.74 4.55 -17.41
N PRO A 64 18.14 5.03 -16.30
CA PRO A 64 17.46 4.17 -15.36
C PRO A 64 16.20 3.54 -15.97
N ARG A 65 16.02 2.23 -15.78
CA ARG A 65 14.82 1.45 -16.10
C ARG A 65 14.30 0.85 -14.80
N LEU A 66 13.14 1.30 -14.37
CA LEU A 66 12.60 1.00 -13.03
C LEU A 66 11.39 0.08 -13.18
N VAL A 67 11.52 -1.13 -12.66
CA VAL A 67 10.52 -2.18 -12.79
C VAL A 67 10.25 -2.80 -11.43
N VAL A 68 8.98 -2.93 -11.09
CA VAL A 68 8.48 -3.67 -9.94
C VAL A 68 7.80 -4.93 -10.44
N LEU A 69 8.18 -6.07 -9.89
CA LEU A 69 7.53 -7.36 -10.09
C LEU A 69 6.64 -7.63 -8.85
N TYR A 70 5.34 -7.49 -9.03
CA TYR A 70 4.37 -7.66 -7.96
C TYR A 70 3.80 -9.06 -7.96
N ASN A 71 3.90 -9.76 -6.82
CA ASN A 71 3.36 -11.09 -6.61
C ASN A 71 2.45 -11.21 -5.38
N GLY A 72 1.96 -10.09 -4.85
CA GLY A 72 1.10 -10.08 -3.65
C GLY A 72 -0.31 -10.61 -3.91
N ILE A 73 -1.09 -10.74 -2.83
CA ILE A 73 -2.46 -11.30 -2.86
C ILE A 73 -3.53 -10.30 -3.30
N GLN A 74 -3.24 -8.98 -3.28
CA GLN A 74 -4.21 -8.00 -3.75
C GLN A 74 -4.33 -8.09 -5.27
N GLU A 75 -5.56 -8.09 -5.77
CA GLU A 75 -5.83 -8.04 -7.20
C GLU A 75 -5.47 -6.66 -7.75
N ASN A 76 -4.32 -6.58 -8.39
CA ASN A 76 -3.84 -5.38 -9.07
C ASN A 76 -3.38 -5.76 -10.47
N ASP A 77 -3.79 -4.98 -11.46
CA ASP A 77 -3.30 -5.12 -12.84
C ASP A 77 -1.91 -4.49 -13.01
N ASP A 78 -1.28 -4.78 -14.16
CA ASP A 78 -0.10 -4.05 -14.61
C ASP A 78 -0.41 -2.55 -14.61
N THR A 79 0.49 -1.76 -14.03
CA THR A 79 0.27 -0.32 -13.91
C THR A 79 1.58 0.47 -13.97
N VAL A 80 1.44 1.78 -14.00
CA VAL A 80 2.55 2.72 -13.95
C VAL A 80 2.33 3.64 -12.77
N LEU A 81 3.35 3.76 -11.92
CA LEU A 81 3.36 4.70 -10.80
C LEU A 81 4.27 5.89 -11.15
N SER A 82 3.85 7.08 -10.74
CA SER A 82 4.59 8.33 -10.96
C SER A 82 4.97 8.97 -9.63
N LEU A 83 6.17 9.52 -9.55
CA LEU A 83 6.62 10.27 -8.37
C LEU A 83 5.80 11.55 -8.18
N SER A 84 5.27 12.12 -9.25
CA SER A 84 4.40 13.30 -9.17
C SER A 84 3.16 13.09 -8.30
N ASP A 85 2.68 11.85 -8.18
CA ASP A 85 1.55 11.50 -7.31
C ASP A 85 1.91 11.53 -5.81
N CYS A 86 3.21 11.52 -5.48
CA CYS A 86 3.70 11.62 -4.11
C CYS A 86 3.88 13.07 -3.62
N PHE A 87 3.77 14.08 -4.50
CA PHE A 87 3.99 15.46 -4.13
C PHE A 87 2.74 16.10 -3.51
N GLU A 88 2.93 16.87 -2.43
CA GLU A 88 1.85 17.64 -1.80
C GLU A 88 1.21 18.66 -2.77
N ASN A 89 2.03 19.21 -3.67
CA ASN A 89 1.57 20.16 -4.69
C ASN A 89 1.96 19.63 -6.09
N PRO A 90 1.05 19.60 -7.06
CA PRO A 90 1.35 19.15 -8.41
C PRO A 90 2.30 20.13 -9.13
N GLY A 91 3.05 19.63 -10.12
CA GLY A 91 3.87 20.46 -10.99
C GLY A 91 5.34 20.60 -10.54
N GLY A 92 5.90 19.57 -9.92
CA GLY A 92 7.34 19.49 -9.63
C GLY A 92 8.19 19.35 -10.88
N ASP A 93 9.49 19.75 -10.80
CA ASP A 93 10.45 19.67 -11.90
C ASP A 93 11.11 18.28 -12.03
N ILE A 94 10.78 17.33 -11.15
CA ILE A 94 11.29 15.95 -11.15
C ILE A 94 10.11 15.00 -11.20
N ASP A 95 10.19 14.02 -12.11
CA ASP A 95 9.31 12.87 -12.10
C ASP A 95 10.09 11.58 -12.28
N VAL A 96 9.56 10.49 -11.70
CA VAL A 96 10.12 9.14 -11.78
C VAL A 96 8.99 8.17 -12.09
N ILE A 97 9.11 7.51 -13.22
CA ILE A 97 8.12 6.56 -13.71
C ILE A 97 8.57 5.14 -13.36
N VAL A 98 7.72 4.40 -12.69
CA VAL A 98 7.96 3.01 -12.31
C VAL A 98 6.91 2.11 -12.96
N HIS A 99 7.36 1.10 -13.70
CA HIS A 99 6.49 0.10 -14.28
C HIS A 99 6.27 -1.05 -13.30
N VAL A 100 5.03 -1.30 -12.93
CA VAL A 100 4.63 -2.39 -12.05
C VAL A 100 3.97 -3.48 -12.89
N TYR A 101 4.52 -4.67 -12.85
CA TYR A 101 3.96 -5.84 -13.53
C TYR A 101 3.48 -6.85 -12.49
N ASN A 102 2.23 -7.24 -12.59
CA ASN A 102 1.72 -8.34 -11.81
C ASN A 102 2.24 -9.66 -12.41
N ILE A 103 2.97 -10.41 -11.57
CA ILE A 103 3.54 -11.70 -11.96
C ILE A 103 2.81 -12.91 -11.36
N ASN A 104 1.60 -12.71 -10.81
CA ASN A 104 0.76 -13.82 -10.40
C ASN A 104 0.26 -14.64 -11.62
N PRO A 105 -0.16 -15.91 -11.42
CA PRO A 105 -0.69 -16.74 -12.50
C PRO A 105 -1.85 -16.05 -13.24
N GLY A 106 -1.88 -16.18 -14.58
CA GLY A 106 -2.92 -15.60 -15.43
C GLY A 106 -2.71 -14.14 -15.82
N HIS A 107 -1.57 -13.52 -15.43
CA HIS A 107 -1.18 -12.19 -15.89
C HIS A 107 -0.24 -12.27 -17.09
N ARG A 108 -0.22 -11.17 -17.88
CA ARG A 108 0.45 -11.11 -19.19
C ARG A 108 1.94 -11.46 -19.17
N LEU A 109 2.67 -11.00 -18.15
CA LEU A 109 4.12 -11.18 -18.13
C LEU A 109 4.53 -12.63 -17.88
N PRO A 110 3.94 -13.39 -16.93
CA PRO A 110 4.13 -14.83 -16.81
C PRO A 110 3.75 -15.60 -18.08
N ASP A 111 2.62 -15.27 -18.71
CA ASP A 111 2.14 -15.94 -19.92
C ASP A 111 3.12 -15.82 -21.10
N CYS A 112 3.95 -14.79 -21.12
CA CYS A 112 4.96 -14.55 -22.15
C CYS A 112 6.37 -15.01 -21.78
N CYS A 113 6.60 -15.41 -20.53
CA CYS A 113 7.93 -15.73 -20.01
C CYS A 113 7.87 -17.00 -19.16
N ARG A 114 8.26 -18.13 -19.73
CA ARG A 114 8.22 -19.44 -19.08
C ARG A 114 8.86 -19.48 -17.69
N PRO A 115 10.06 -18.93 -17.45
CA PRO A 115 10.63 -18.91 -16.11
C PRO A 115 9.80 -18.13 -15.10
N LEU A 116 9.15 -17.03 -15.50
CA LEU A 116 8.24 -16.29 -14.63
C LEU A 116 6.93 -17.02 -14.37
N GLU A 117 6.42 -17.73 -15.37
CA GLU A 117 5.25 -18.60 -15.22
C GLU A 117 5.52 -19.71 -14.19
N ASP A 118 6.63 -20.43 -14.34
CA ASP A 118 7.02 -21.50 -13.43
C ASP A 118 7.24 -20.96 -12.00
N TYR A 119 7.92 -19.82 -11.84
CA TYR A 119 8.10 -19.16 -10.55
C TYR A 119 6.77 -18.72 -9.93
N SER A 120 5.91 -18.10 -10.70
CA SER A 120 4.58 -17.64 -10.29
C SER A 120 3.71 -18.82 -9.80
N GLN A 121 3.71 -19.93 -10.54
CA GLN A 121 3.00 -21.15 -10.16
C GLN A 121 3.55 -21.75 -8.87
N PHE A 122 4.88 -21.76 -8.70
CA PHE A 122 5.52 -22.22 -7.48
C PHE A 122 5.10 -21.40 -6.25
N VAL A 123 5.19 -20.06 -6.33
CA VAL A 123 4.82 -19.17 -5.22
C VAL A 123 3.33 -19.32 -4.87
N SER A 124 2.45 -19.37 -5.88
CA SER A 124 1.01 -19.59 -5.66
C SER A 124 0.74 -20.91 -4.97
N ALA A 125 1.32 -22.00 -5.47
CA ALA A 125 1.17 -23.33 -4.90
C ALA A 125 1.72 -23.44 -3.46
N TYR A 126 2.81 -22.74 -3.17
CA TYR A 126 3.38 -22.64 -1.83
C TYR A 126 2.45 -21.91 -0.85
N ARG A 127 1.93 -20.73 -1.24
CA ARG A 127 1.02 -19.94 -0.44
C ARG A 127 -0.27 -20.67 -0.09
N ASP A 128 -0.83 -21.41 -1.04
CA ASP A 128 -2.06 -22.18 -0.82
C ASP A 128 -1.90 -23.28 0.24
N ARG A 129 -0.68 -23.73 0.49
CA ARG A 129 -0.39 -24.91 1.34
C ARG A 129 0.28 -24.57 2.67
N ILE A 130 1.01 -23.46 2.76
CA ILE A 130 1.87 -23.15 3.91
C ILE A 130 1.12 -23.21 5.25
N THR A 131 -0.13 -22.72 5.30
CA THR A 131 -0.93 -22.73 6.52
C THR A 131 -1.39 -24.11 6.96
N SER A 132 -1.49 -25.06 6.03
CA SER A 132 -2.02 -26.40 6.29
C SER A 132 -0.95 -27.44 6.60
N VAL A 133 0.21 -27.36 5.94
CA VAL A 133 1.26 -28.39 6.04
C VAL A 133 2.61 -27.86 6.53
N GLY A 134 2.75 -26.55 6.70
CA GLY A 134 4.01 -25.90 7.07
C GLY A 134 4.95 -25.65 5.90
N ALA A 135 5.95 -24.78 6.11
CA ALA A 135 6.78 -24.21 5.05
C ALA A 135 7.56 -25.25 4.23
N GLU A 136 8.23 -26.17 4.88
CA GLU A 136 9.08 -27.16 4.20
C GLU A 136 8.25 -28.12 3.35
N GLN A 137 7.13 -28.60 3.87
CA GLN A 137 6.25 -29.51 3.13
C GLN A 137 5.52 -28.77 2.00
N ALA A 138 5.05 -27.54 2.24
CA ALA A 138 4.44 -26.70 1.21
C ALA A 138 5.40 -26.46 0.03
N ALA A 139 6.67 -26.17 0.31
CA ALA A 139 7.69 -26.01 -0.73
C ALA A 139 7.96 -27.28 -1.52
N ASN A 140 7.99 -28.45 -0.86
CA ASN A 140 8.14 -29.74 -1.56
C ASN A 140 6.96 -30.00 -2.49
N GLU A 141 5.73 -29.88 -2.01
CA GLU A 141 4.53 -30.11 -2.80
C GLU A 141 4.37 -29.10 -3.96
N ALA A 142 4.80 -27.84 -3.73
CA ALA A 142 4.83 -26.84 -4.79
C ALA A 142 5.88 -27.19 -5.86
N LEU A 143 7.07 -27.65 -5.47
CA LEU A 143 8.11 -28.10 -6.39
C LEU A 143 7.69 -29.34 -7.19
N ASP A 144 6.99 -30.28 -6.56
CA ASP A 144 6.50 -31.48 -7.24
C ASP A 144 5.45 -31.15 -8.33
N SER A 145 4.74 -30.05 -8.17
CA SER A 145 3.77 -29.55 -9.15
C SER A 145 4.41 -28.83 -10.34
N LEU A 146 5.67 -28.40 -10.23
CA LEU A 146 6.38 -27.73 -11.33
C LEU A 146 6.88 -28.72 -12.37
N PRO A 147 6.85 -28.34 -13.66
CA PRO A 147 7.54 -29.09 -14.70
C PRO A 147 9.07 -29.06 -14.49
N ASP A 148 9.75 -30.08 -15.02
CA ASP A 148 11.21 -30.04 -15.01
C ASP A 148 11.75 -28.91 -15.88
N GLY A 149 12.72 -28.14 -15.33
CA GLY A 149 13.28 -26.99 -16.01
C GLY A 149 14.19 -26.16 -15.10
N GLU A 150 14.73 -25.09 -15.67
CA GLU A 150 15.74 -24.23 -15.01
C GLU A 150 15.28 -23.66 -13.66
N VAL A 151 14.01 -23.26 -13.55
CA VAL A 151 13.44 -22.69 -12.32
C VAL A 151 13.37 -23.75 -11.22
N LYS A 152 12.87 -24.95 -11.55
CA LYS A 152 12.81 -26.07 -10.60
C LYS A 152 14.19 -26.48 -10.14
N ASP A 153 15.14 -26.60 -11.06
CA ASP A 153 16.54 -26.95 -10.75
C ASP A 153 17.19 -25.89 -9.86
N TYR A 154 16.96 -24.61 -10.14
CA TYR A 154 17.45 -23.50 -9.33
C TYR A 154 16.87 -23.55 -7.92
N ILE A 155 15.54 -23.66 -7.77
CA ILE A 155 14.89 -23.71 -6.46
C ILE A 155 15.38 -24.95 -5.67
N LEU A 156 15.54 -26.09 -6.30
CA LEU A 156 16.11 -27.29 -5.66
C LEU A 156 17.54 -27.07 -5.16
N SER A 157 18.36 -26.36 -5.94
CA SER A 157 19.75 -26.06 -5.58
C SER A 157 19.89 -25.04 -4.44
N GLN A 158 18.92 -24.15 -4.26
CA GLN A 158 18.89 -23.07 -3.26
C GLN A 158 17.70 -23.19 -2.30
N LYS A 159 17.20 -24.39 -2.08
CA LYS A 159 15.91 -24.63 -1.42
C LYS A 159 15.76 -23.96 -0.06
N SER A 160 16.76 -24.05 0.81
CA SER A 160 16.72 -23.40 2.12
C SER A 160 16.57 -21.88 2.01
N GLU A 161 17.36 -21.25 1.15
CA GLU A 161 17.35 -19.80 0.96
C GLU A 161 16.03 -19.33 0.36
N VAL A 162 15.46 -20.09 -0.57
CA VAL A 162 14.15 -19.78 -1.16
C VAL A 162 13.02 -19.92 -0.14
N ILE A 163 13.05 -20.96 0.70
CA ILE A 163 12.05 -21.15 1.76
C ILE A 163 12.16 -20.02 2.79
N ASP A 164 13.37 -19.65 3.22
CA ASP A 164 13.59 -18.58 4.19
C ASP A 164 13.10 -17.22 3.63
N MET A 165 13.33 -16.96 2.35
CA MET A 165 12.84 -15.76 1.66
C MET A 165 11.31 -15.73 1.62
N LEU A 166 10.66 -16.82 1.20
CA LEU A 166 9.20 -16.91 1.12
C LEU A 166 8.52 -16.83 2.49
N LEU A 167 9.15 -17.38 3.54
CA LEU A 167 8.67 -17.22 4.92
C LEU A 167 8.72 -15.76 5.36
N THR A 168 9.83 -15.07 5.08
CA THR A 168 9.96 -13.66 5.42
C THR A 168 8.90 -12.81 4.72
N GLU A 169 8.67 -13.05 3.43
CA GLU A 169 7.61 -12.37 2.68
C GLU A 169 6.22 -12.66 3.24
N TYR A 170 5.94 -13.91 3.59
CA TYR A 170 4.67 -14.32 4.18
C TYR A 170 4.42 -13.66 5.54
N ASP A 171 5.43 -13.66 6.43
CA ASP A 171 5.35 -13.05 7.75
C ASP A 171 5.16 -11.53 7.67
N GLU A 172 5.83 -10.85 6.74
CA GLU A 172 5.64 -9.42 6.49
C GLU A 172 4.22 -9.12 6.00
N GLU A 173 3.71 -9.91 5.07
CA GLU A 173 2.37 -9.75 4.50
C GLU A 173 1.28 -9.98 5.57
N GLU A 174 1.39 -11.03 6.39
CA GLU A 174 0.48 -11.32 7.49
C GLU A 174 0.52 -10.22 8.56
N THR A 175 1.72 -9.76 8.92
CA THR A 175 1.91 -8.66 9.87
C THR A 175 1.25 -7.37 9.37
N LEU A 176 1.43 -7.01 8.10
CA LEU A 176 0.82 -5.83 7.51
C LEU A 176 -0.71 -5.93 7.45
N LYS A 177 -1.24 -7.11 7.19
CA LYS A 177 -2.68 -7.35 7.21
C LYS A 177 -3.27 -7.14 8.60
N VAL A 178 -2.64 -7.71 9.64
CA VAL A 178 -3.06 -7.52 11.04
C VAL A 178 -2.98 -6.04 11.43
N VAL A 179 -1.91 -5.33 11.07
CA VAL A 179 -1.76 -3.89 11.34
C VAL A 179 -2.84 -3.08 10.63
N ALA A 180 -3.20 -3.43 9.39
CA ALA A 180 -4.26 -2.75 8.65
C ALA A 180 -5.64 -2.99 9.27
N GLU A 181 -5.96 -4.22 9.66
CA GLU A 181 -7.21 -4.58 10.36
C GLU A 181 -7.34 -3.84 11.70
N ASP A 182 -6.25 -3.78 12.48
CA ASP A 182 -6.19 -3.04 13.74
C ASP A 182 -6.38 -1.52 13.54
N ALA A 183 -5.76 -0.96 12.50
CA ALA A 183 -5.90 0.46 12.16
C ALA A 183 -7.33 0.80 11.73
N GLU A 184 -7.97 -0.07 10.94
CA GLU A 184 -9.37 0.08 10.54
C GLU A 184 -10.32 0.00 11.74
N ALA A 185 -10.12 -0.99 12.62
CA ALA A 185 -10.90 -1.14 13.85
C ALA A 185 -10.79 0.09 14.77
N ARG A 186 -9.57 0.61 14.95
CA ARG A 186 -9.32 1.85 15.71
C ARG A 186 -9.97 3.07 15.04
N GLY A 187 -9.85 3.18 13.72
CA GLY A 187 -10.49 4.25 12.96
C GLY A 187 -12.00 4.27 13.11
N LYS A 188 -12.65 3.11 13.03
CA LYS A 188 -14.09 2.94 13.26
C LYS A 188 -14.47 3.33 14.69
N ALA A 189 -13.73 2.86 15.70
CA ALA A 189 -14.01 3.18 17.10
C ALA A 189 -13.90 4.69 17.37
N ILE A 190 -12.86 5.35 16.87
CA ILE A 190 -12.66 6.81 16.99
C ILE A 190 -13.77 7.56 16.24
N GLY A 191 -14.13 7.10 15.05
CA GLY A 191 -15.22 7.70 14.26
C GLY A 191 -16.57 7.61 14.96
N MET A 192 -16.90 6.47 15.54
CA MET A 192 -18.12 6.27 16.33
C MET A 192 -18.16 7.16 17.57
N ALA A 193 -17.05 7.20 18.35
CA ALA A 193 -16.99 8.03 19.56
C ALA A 193 -17.11 9.53 19.23
N LYS A 194 -16.46 10.00 18.16
CA LYS A 194 -16.61 11.39 17.69
C LYS A 194 -18.02 11.68 17.18
N GLY A 195 -18.61 10.74 16.44
CA GLY A 195 -19.99 10.89 15.95
C GLY A 195 -20.99 10.98 17.10
N GLU A 196 -20.85 10.15 18.12
CA GLU A 196 -21.68 10.19 19.34
C GLU A 196 -21.51 11.50 20.11
N ALA A 197 -20.27 11.95 20.34
CA ALA A 197 -20.00 13.21 21.01
C ALA A 197 -20.59 14.42 20.26
N ILE A 198 -20.45 14.46 18.92
CA ILE A 198 -21.07 15.52 18.09
C ILE A 198 -22.61 15.42 18.14
N GLY A 199 -23.15 14.20 18.12
CA GLY A 199 -24.58 13.98 18.21
C GLY A 199 -25.18 14.47 19.54
N VAL A 200 -24.53 14.17 20.65
CA VAL A 200 -24.93 14.65 21.99
C VAL A 200 -24.85 16.18 22.05
N ALA A 201 -23.74 16.79 21.65
CA ALA A 201 -23.59 18.26 21.68
C ALA A 201 -24.67 18.97 20.82
N LYS A 202 -24.92 18.48 19.60
CA LYS A 202 -25.99 19.01 18.75
C LYS A 202 -27.39 18.82 19.36
N GLY A 203 -27.60 17.70 20.05
CA GLY A 203 -28.86 17.45 20.76
C GLY A 203 -29.10 18.40 21.93
N GLU A 204 -28.06 18.72 22.71
CA GLU A 204 -28.10 19.68 23.79
C GLU A 204 -28.35 21.10 23.29
N ASP A 205 -27.62 21.55 22.26
CA ASP A 205 -27.79 22.86 21.63
C ASP A 205 -29.22 23.03 21.07
N ARG A 206 -29.76 22.00 20.46
CA ARG A 206 -31.08 21.98 19.90
C ARG A 206 -32.17 22.07 20.99
N LEU A 207 -32.00 21.36 22.10
CA LEU A 207 -32.88 21.43 23.25
C LEU A 207 -32.83 22.81 23.91
N ALA A 208 -31.63 23.36 24.09
CA ALA A 208 -31.45 24.72 24.64
C ALA A 208 -32.14 25.77 23.77
N SER A 209 -32.02 25.65 22.45
CA SER A 209 -32.71 26.54 21.49
C SER A 209 -34.24 26.44 21.61
N LEU A 210 -34.77 25.23 21.73
CA LEU A 210 -36.21 24.99 21.92
C LEU A 210 -36.70 25.64 23.22
N VAL A 211 -36.02 25.35 24.33
CA VAL A 211 -36.41 25.91 25.64
C VAL A 211 -36.39 27.45 25.60
N SER A 212 -35.38 28.03 24.99
CA SER A 212 -35.29 29.50 24.81
C SER A 212 -36.45 30.06 23.99
N ALA A 213 -36.82 29.39 22.88
CA ALA A 213 -37.95 29.82 22.04
C ALA A 213 -39.31 29.68 22.78
N MET A 214 -39.49 28.62 23.52
CA MET A 214 -40.69 28.41 24.34
C MET A 214 -40.84 29.46 25.44
N VAL A 215 -39.75 29.80 26.11
CA VAL A 215 -39.74 30.88 27.12
C VAL A 215 -40.08 32.23 26.49
N GLN A 216 -39.50 32.56 25.34
CA GLN A 216 -39.76 33.83 24.64
C GLN A 216 -41.21 33.94 24.13
N SER A 217 -41.80 32.82 23.74
CA SER A 217 -43.20 32.80 23.31
C SER A 217 -44.24 32.83 24.47
N GLY A 218 -43.74 32.76 25.72
CA GLY A 218 -44.60 32.77 26.89
C GLY A 218 -45.30 31.45 27.21
N ALA A 219 -44.71 30.32 26.77
CA ALA A 219 -45.20 28.96 27.08
C ALA A 219 -45.17 28.74 28.60
N ASP A 220 -46.14 27.95 29.09
CA ASP A 220 -46.22 27.67 30.52
C ASP A 220 -45.07 26.75 30.99
N GLN A 221 -44.85 26.74 32.28
CA GLN A 221 -43.76 25.99 32.90
C GLN A 221 -43.93 24.47 32.71
N GLU A 222 -45.19 23.98 32.66
CA GLU A 222 -45.50 22.56 32.49
C GLU A 222 -45.17 22.09 31.10
N ALA A 223 -45.46 22.88 30.06
CA ALA A 223 -45.12 22.58 28.67
C ALA A 223 -43.60 22.54 28.47
N ILE A 224 -42.82 23.49 29.07
CA ILE A 224 -41.35 23.52 29.00
C ILE A 224 -40.75 22.28 29.69
N LEU A 225 -41.27 21.91 30.86
CA LEU A 225 -40.83 20.71 31.57
C LEU A 225 -41.13 19.45 30.77
N LYS A 226 -42.31 19.35 30.15
CA LYS A 226 -42.70 18.24 29.30
C LYS A 226 -41.82 18.12 28.05
N ALA A 227 -41.50 19.23 27.40
CA ALA A 227 -40.57 19.23 26.27
C ALA A 227 -39.17 18.76 26.65
N SER A 228 -38.73 19.02 27.89
CA SER A 228 -37.42 18.57 28.39
C SER A 228 -37.38 17.11 28.76
N THR A 229 -38.51 16.50 29.16
CA THR A 229 -38.55 15.12 29.68
C THR A 229 -39.19 14.10 28.71
N ASP A 230 -40.10 14.53 27.84
CA ASP A 230 -40.80 13.66 26.89
C ASP A 230 -40.24 13.84 25.47
N PRO A 231 -39.54 12.83 24.91
CA PRO A 231 -38.96 12.92 23.57
C PRO A 231 -40.02 13.05 22.45
N ALA A 232 -41.21 12.46 22.62
CA ALA A 232 -42.29 12.55 21.61
C ALA A 232 -42.82 13.97 21.54
N TYR A 233 -43.19 14.55 22.69
CA TYR A 233 -43.65 15.93 22.80
C TYR A 233 -42.60 16.91 22.34
N ARG A 234 -41.32 16.68 22.68
CA ARG A 234 -40.20 17.48 22.23
C ARG A 234 -40.09 17.52 20.71
N LYS A 235 -40.29 16.38 20.04
CA LYS A 235 -40.23 16.30 18.57
C LYS A 235 -41.35 17.14 17.91
N GLU A 236 -42.53 17.17 18.50
CA GLU A 236 -43.63 18.04 18.04
C GLU A 236 -43.24 19.50 18.20
N MET A 237 -42.68 19.87 19.36
CA MET A 237 -42.25 21.25 19.64
C MET A 237 -41.11 21.72 18.75
N TYR A 238 -40.15 20.84 18.37
CA TYR A 238 -39.15 21.21 17.39
C TYR A 238 -39.77 21.66 16.05
N THR A 239 -40.85 21.00 15.63
CA THR A 239 -41.56 21.34 14.38
C THR A 239 -42.32 22.67 14.55
N GLU A 240 -43.02 22.85 15.67
CA GLU A 240 -43.82 24.04 15.96
C GLU A 240 -42.96 25.30 16.07
N TYR A 241 -41.80 25.19 16.75
CA TYR A 241 -40.89 26.32 16.96
C TYR A 241 -39.82 26.44 15.88
N HIS A 242 -39.91 25.66 14.80
CA HIS A 242 -38.98 25.67 13.67
C HIS A 242 -37.49 25.54 14.08
N ILE A 243 -37.20 24.65 15.03
CA ILE A 243 -35.84 24.34 15.49
C ILE A 243 -35.28 23.20 14.63
N GLU A 244 -34.24 23.50 13.83
CA GLU A 244 -33.53 22.54 12.96
C GLU A 244 -32.54 21.63 13.70
#